data_0847e028f9cf8304fbb7c0a9aee16ca4
#
_entry.id   0847e028f9cf8304fbb7c0a9aee16ca4
#
_cell.length_a   1.000
_cell.length_b   1.000
_cell.length_c   1.000
_cell.angle_alpha   90.00
_cell.angle_beta   90.00
_cell.angle_gamma   90.00
#
_symmetry.space_group_name_H-M   'P 1'
#
loop_
_entity.id
_entity.type
_entity.pdbx_description
1 polymer ?
#
loop_
_entity_poly.entity_id
_entity_poly.type
_entity_poly.pdbx_seq_one_letter_code
_entity_poly.pdbx_strand_id
1 'polypeptide(L)'
;LFTQLAKFDGTRERILKAREFHQIAGRAGRAGYDTSGEVVVQAPEHLVENARRLAKAGDDPVKIKRVQKVKPAAGQIVWTEATFDKLVAAEPEALQSRMRIDNAMILNVIARPGDPIAALSRLVRDNHETPVRQAALARRGIRLLRSLLDSGVITRLAAPKADGRTIALAIDLPEDFALNQPLAHFAL
;
A
#
# COMPACT_ATOMS: atom_id res chain seq x y z
N LEU A 1 -18.92 -6.83 -8.74
CA LEU A 1 -18.74 -8.26 -8.93
C LEU A 1 -17.26 -8.64 -8.68
N PHE A 2 -17.03 -9.64 -7.82
CA PHE A 2 -15.74 -10.30 -7.68
C PHE A 2 -15.74 -11.61 -8.47
N THR A 3 -14.74 -11.82 -9.28
CA THR A 3 -14.52 -13.11 -9.98
C THR A 3 -13.86 -14.14 -9.09
N GLN A 4 -13.15 -13.69 -8.07
CA GLN A 4 -12.48 -14.53 -7.05
C GLN A 4 -12.13 -13.71 -5.81
N LEU A 5 -11.93 -14.39 -4.66
CA LEU A 5 -11.47 -13.79 -3.41
C LEU A 5 -9.96 -13.97 -3.17
N ALA A 6 -9.23 -14.37 -4.18
CA ALA A 6 -7.77 -14.49 -4.16
C ALA A 6 -7.13 -13.53 -5.16
N LYS A 7 -5.89 -13.13 -4.90
CA LYS A 7 -5.06 -12.36 -5.83
C LYS A 7 -3.60 -12.78 -5.76
N PHE A 8 -2.89 -12.56 -6.84
CA PHE A 8 -1.43 -12.67 -6.88
C PHE A 8 -0.80 -11.42 -6.25
N ASP A 9 0.13 -11.60 -5.31
CA ASP A 9 0.77 -10.49 -4.56
C ASP A 9 2.16 -10.10 -5.12
N GLY A 10 2.54 -10.66 -6.26
CA GLY A 10 3.85 -10.52 -6.87
C GLY A 10 4.76 -11.74 -6.66
N THR A 11 4.42 -12.61 -5.69
CA THR A 11 5.20 -13.80 -5.36
C THR A 11 4.33 -15.06 -5.35
N ARG A 12 3.12 -14.96 -4.81
CA ARG A 12 2.18 -16.08 -4.68
C ARG A 12 0.72 -15.59 -4.72
N GLU A 13 -0.18 -16.50 -5.01
CA GLU A 13 -1.60 -16.26 -4.77
C GLU A 13 -1.91 -16.28 -3.27
N ARG A 14 -2.82 -15.43 -2.83
CA ARG A 14 -3.34 -15.38 -1.48
C ARG A 14 -4.76 -14.85 -1.44
N ILE A 15 -5.50 -15.17 -0.39
CA ILE A 15 -6.81 -14.55 -0.11
C ILE A 15 -6.63 -13.03 0.06
N LEU A 16 -7.62 -12.27 -0.39
CA LEU A 16 -7.69 -10.83 -0.17
C LEU A 16 -7.61 -10.51 1.33
N LYS A 17 -6.94 -9.42 1.67
CA LYS A 17 -7.05 -8.83 3.00
C LYS A 17 -8.38 -8.10 3.15
N ALA A 18 -8.87 -7.92 4.37
CA ALA A 18 -10.12 -7.22 4.63
C ALA A 18 -10.13 -5.82 3.99
N ARG A 19 -9.05 -5.06 4.12
CA ARG A 19 -8.90 -3.75 3.46
C ARG A 19 -9.06 -3.84 1.94
N GLU A 20 -8.42 -4.82 1.29
CA GLU A 20 -8.49 -4.98 -0.17
C GLU A 20 -9.91 -5.32 -0.61
N PHE A 21 -10.57 -6.21 0.14
CA PHE A 21 -11.97 -6.55 -0.08
C PHE A 21 -12.88 -5.32 0.08
N HIS A 22 -12.77 -4.60 1.19
CA HIS A 22 -13.61 -3.43 1.45
C HIS A 22 -13.34 -2.26 0.47
N GLN A 23 -12.10 -2.08 0.00
CA GLN A 23 -11.79 -1.08 -1.04
C GLN A 23 -12.51 -1.36 -2.37
N ILE A 24 -12.68 -2.64 -2.74
CA ILE A 24 -13.40 -3.03 -3.95
C ILE A 24 -14.90 -3.00 -3.69
N ALA A 25 -15.35 -3.60 -2.58
CA ALA A 25 -16.76 -3.66 -2.17
C ALA A 25 -17.36 -2.25 -1.97
N GLY A 26 -16.61 -1.32 -1.40
CA GLY A 26 -17.02 0.06 -1.19
C GLY A 26 -17.20 0.90 -2.46
N ARG A 27 -17.00 0.30 -3.64
CA ARG A 27 -17.36 0.90 -4.94
C ARG A 27 -18.72 0.43 -5.45
N ALA A 28 -19.42 -0.44 -4.73
CA ALA A 28 -20.79 -0.80 -5.00
C ALA A 28 -21.71 0.35 -4.54
N GLY A 29 -22.49 0.87 -5.48
CA GLY A 29 -23.30 2.09 -5.27
C GLY A 29 -22.49 3.38 -5.48
N ARG A 30 -23.18 4.47 -5.75
CA ARG A 30 -22.62 5.81 -5.98
C ARG A 30 -23.03 6.74 -4.84
N ALA A 31 -22.07 7.30 -4.15
CA ALA A 31 -22.36 8.26 -3.09
C ALA A 31 -23.23 9.43 -3.59
N GLY A 32 -24.32 9.71 -2.88
CA GLY A 32 -25.26 10.76 -3.21
C GLY A 32 -26.34 10.39 -4.25
N TYR A 33 -26.27 9.20 -4.87
CA TYR A 33 -27.24 8.72 -5.85
C TYR A 33 -27.90 7.41 -5.44
N ASP A 34 -27.12 6.46 -4.95
CA ASP A 34 -27.62 5.15 -4.58
C ASP A 34 -27.72 5.02 -3.05
N THR A 35 -28.83 4.43 -2.57
CA THR A 35 -29.06 4.20 -1.13
C THR A 35 -28.51 2.84 -0.68
N SER A 36 -28.25 1.94 -1.62
CA SER A 36 -27.70 0.60 -1.36
C SER A 36 -26.83 0.15 -2.54
N GLY A 37 -25.92 -0.77 -2.29
CA GLY A 37 -25.10 -1.40 -3.31
C GLY A 37 -24.95 -2.89 -3.02
N GLU A 38 -24.92 -3.70 -4.07
CA GLU A 38 -24.77 -5.15 -3.96
C GLU A 38 -23.35 -5.58 -4.29
N VAL A 39 -22.83 -6.51 -3.49
CA VAL A 39 -21.52 -7.14 -3.69
C VAL A 39 -21.74 -8.62 -3.98
N VAL A 40 -21.43 -9.02 -5.20
CA VAL A 40 -21.58 -10.40 -5.66
C VAL A 40 -20.19 -11.01 -5.88
N VAL A 41 -20.03 -12.25 -5.44
CA VAL A 41 -18.80 -13.04 -5.63
C VAL A 41 -19.13 -14.31 -6.41
N GLN A 42 -18.39 -14.54 -7.49
CA GLN A 42 -18.53 -15.76 -8.27
C GLN A 42 -17.96 -16.94 -7.48
N ALA A 43 -18.77 -17.96 -7.24
CA ALA A 43 -18.32 -19.17 -6.54
C ALA A 43 -17.25 -19.92 -7.36
N PRO A 44 -16.26 -20.56 -6.70
CA PRO A 44 -15.29 -21.41 -7.38
C PRO A 44 -15.94 -22.53 -8.16
N GLU A 45 -15.40 -22.85 -9.34
CA GLU A 45 -15.99 -23.82 -10.27
C GLU A 45 -16.23 -25.19 -9.63
N HIS A 46 -15.28 -25.71 -8.83
CA HIS A 46 -15.44 -26.97 -8.14
C HIS A 46 -16.60 -26.97 -7.13
N LEU A 47 -16.90 -25.82 -6.49
CA LEU A 47 -18.05 -25.70 -5.58
C LEU A 47 -19.37 -25.69 -6.37
N VAL A 48 -19.41 -24.97 -7.49
CA VAL A 48 -20.57 -24.94 -8.39
C VAL A 48 -20.88 -26.33 -8.94
N GLU A 49 -19.85 -27.04 -9.40
CA GLU A 49 -20.00 -28.41 -9.89
C GLU A 49 -20.44 -29.37 -8.79
N ASN A 50 -19.88 -29.27 -7.59
CA ASN A 50 -20.28 -30.08 -6.45
C ASN A 50 -21.75 -29.82 -6.04
N ALA A 51 -22.19 -28.55 -6.05
CA ALA A 51 -23.58 -28.21 -5.80
C ALA A 51 -24.51 -28.80 -6.86
N ARG A 52 -24.13 -28.74 -8.15
CA ARG A 52 -24.89 -29.38 -9.24
C ARG A 52 -24.99 -30.89 -9.08
N ARG A 53 -23.92 -31.56 -8.69
CA ARG A 53 -23.90 -33.02 -8.43
C ARG A 53 -24.79 -33.40 -7.27
N LEU A 54 -24.75 -32.61 -6.18
CA LEU A 54 -25.62 -32.81 -5.03
C LEU A 54 -27.09 -32.60 -5.38
N ALA A 55 -27.40 -31.53 -6.13
CA ALA A 55 -28.77 -31.27 -6.60
C ALA A 55 -29.32 -32.42 -7.46
N LYS A 56 -28.49 -33.04 -8.33
CA LYS A 56 -28.86 -34.20 -9.11
C LYS A 56 -29.13 -35.46 -8.26
N ALA A 57 -28.53 -35.61 -7.10
CA ALA A 57 -28.76 -36.69 -6.17
C ALA A 57 -30.12 -36.56 -5.45
N GLY A 58 -30.69 -35.36 -5.41
CA GLY A 58 -31.91 -35.06 -4.68
C GLY A 58 -31.81 -35.28 -3.19
N ASP A 59 -32.88 -35.60 -2.50
CA ASP A 59 -32.96 -35.82 -1.07
C ASP A 59 -32.63 -37.26 -0.64
N ASP A 60 -32.16 -38.10 -1.58
CA ASP A 60 -31.81 -39.48 -1.29
C ASP A 60 -30.45 -39.61 -0.55
N PRO A 61 -30.44 -39.99 0.76
CA PRO A 61 -29.22 -40.06 1.55
C PRO A 61 -28.16 -41.02 1.00
N VAL A 62 -28.60 -42.08 0.29
CA VAL A 62 -27.69 -43.07 -0.29
C VAL A 62 -26.99 -42.49 -1.53
N LYS A 63 -27.73 -41.79 -2.37
CA LYS A 63 -27.17 -41.09 -3.55
C LYS A 63 -26.23 -39.99 -3.13
N ILE A 64 -26.61 -39.16 -2.15
CA ILE A 64 -25.79 -38.07 -1.61
C ILE A 64 -24.43 -38.60 -1.12
N LYS A 65 -24.43 -39.72 -0.36
CA LYS A 65 -23.17 -40.35 0.13
C LYS A 65 -22.27 -40.85 -1.01
N ARG A 66 -22.81 -41.19 -2.17
CA ARG A 66 -22.08 -41.68 -3.34
C ARG A 66 -21.58 -40.57 -4.27
N VAL A 67 -21.96 -39.32 -4.04
CA VAL A 67 -21.50 -38.20 -4.88
C VAL A 67 -19.98 -38.01 -4.71
N GLN A 68 -19.26 -38.23 -5.78
CA GLN A 68 -17.84 -37.90 -5.84
C GLN A 68 -17.67 -36.41 -6.01
N LYS A 69 -17.13 -35.75 -4.99
CA LYS A 69 -16.84 -34.30 -5.03
C LYS A 69 -15.60 -34.01 -5.88
N VAL A 70 -15.71 -32.98 -6.73
CA VAL A 70 -14.59 -32.42 -7.47
C VAL A 70 -13.68 -31.67 -6.50
N LYS A 71 -12.40 -31.94 -6.57
CA LYS A 71 -11.36 -31.21 -5.79
C LYS A 71 -10.96 -29.94 -6.55
N PRO A 72 -10.53 -28.88 -5.85
CA PRO A 72 -9.92 -27.72 -6.50
C PRO A 72 -8.68 -28.12 -7.29
N ALA A 73 -8.34 -27.35 -8.32
CA ALA A 73 -7.13 -27.57 -9.10
C ALA A 73 -5.88 -27.45 -8.21
N ALA A 74 -4.86 -28.20 -8.53
CA ALA A 74 -3.60 -28.18 -7.77
C ALA A 74 -2.99 -26.77 -7.79
N GLY A 75 -2.61 -26.26 -6.60
CA GLY A 75 -2.02 -24.92 -6.46
C GLY A 75 -3.04 -23.77 -6.41
N GLN A 76 -4.32 -24.02 -6.63
CA GLN A 76 -5.35 -22.98 -6.54
C GLN A 76 -5.69 -22.67 -5.07
N ILE A 77 -5.79 -21.39 -4.74
CA ILE A 77 -6.26 -20.94 -3.42
C ILE A 77 -7.75 -21.26 -3.30
N VAL A 78 -8.08 -22.06 -2.28
CA VAL A 78 -9.46 -22.44 -1.99
C VAL A 78 -10.09 -21.40 -1.07
N TRP A 79 -11.31 -20.96 -1.42
CA TRP A 79 -12.15 -20.12 -0.58
C TRP A 79 -13.59 -20.60 -0.63
N THR A 80 -14.36 -20.26 0.37
CA THR A 80 -15.74 -20.69 0.57
C THR A 80 -16.61 -19.50 0.97
N GLU A 81 -17.91 -19.69 1.11
CA GLU A 81 -18.85 -18.72 1.66
C GLU A 81 -18.37 -18.21 3.03
N ALA A 82 -17.90 -19.09 3.92
CA ALA A 82 -17.33 -18.68 5.21
C ALA A 82 -16.10 -17.77 5.06
N THR A 83 -15.32 -17.88 3.99
CA THR A 83 -14.22 -16.96 3.69
C THR A 83 -14.76 -15.57 3.29
N PHE A 84 -15.83 -15.54 2.51
CA PHE A 84 -16.53 -14.30 2.14
C PHE A 84 -17.10 -13.61 3.37
N ASP A 85 -17.87 -14.34 4.21
CA ASP A 85 -18.47 -13.81 5.44
C ASP A 85 -17.41 -13.24 6.39
N LYS A 86 -16.28 -13.95 6.52
CA LYS A 86 -15.14 -13.46 7.29
C LYS A 86 -14.56 -12.16 6.75
N LEU A 87 -14.46 -12.01 5.44
CA LEU A 87 -13.97 -10.76 4.82
C LEU A 87 -14.96 -9.61 5.00
N VAL A 88 -16.27 -9.88 4.92
CA VAL A 88 -17.33 -8.89 5.16
C VAL A 88 -17.30 -8.40 6.60
N ALA A 89 -17.14 -9.32 7.57
CA ALA A 89 -17.16 -8.98 9.00
C ALA A 89 -15.83 -8.42 9.53
N ALA A 90 -14.71 -8.63 8.81
CA ALA A 90 -13.40 -8.22 9.29
C ALA A 90 -13.18 -6.72 9.14
N GLU A 91 -12.65 -6.09 10.18
CA GLU A 91 -12.18 -4.70 10.09
C GLU A 91 -10.98 -4.58 9.15
N PRO A 92 -10.94 -3.52 8.31
CA PRO A 92 -9.79 -3.25 7.45
C PRO A 92 -8.50 -3.06 8.26
N GLU A 93 -7.43 -3.73 7.87
CA GLU A 93 -6.13 -3.62 8.52
C GLU A 93 -5.64 -2.16 8.50
N ALA A 94 -4.96 -1.75 9.57
CA ALA A 94 -4.37 -0.42 9.67
C ALA A 94 -3.41 -0.13 8.49
N LEU A 95 -3.44 1.10 8.00
CA LEU A 95 -2.49 1.55 6.97
C LEU A 95 -1.08 1.50 7.54
N GLN A 96 -0.20 0.84 6.83
CA GLN A 96 1.23 0.91 7.11
C GLN A 96 1.88 1.92 6.16
N SER A 97 2.59 2.88 6.73
CA SER A 97 3.39 3.81 5.96
C SER A 97 4.48 3.06 5.19
N ARG A 98 4.72 3.48 3.95
CA ARG A 98 5.85 3.03 3.13
C ARG A 98 6.77 4.21 2.83
N MET A 99 6.94 5.10 3.80
CA MET A 99 7.74 6.29 3.64
C MET A 99 9.18 5.94 3.23
N ARG A 100 9.67 6.67 2.25
CA ARG A 100 11.07 6.62 1.82
C ARG A 100 11.61 8.05 1.82
N ILE A 101 12.85 8.20 2.24
CA ILE A 101 13.57 9.46 2.13
C ILE A 101 14.55 9.31 0.98
N ASP A 102 14.48 10.21 0.02
CA ASP A 102 15.38 10.35 -1.11
C ASP A 102 15.83 11.81 -1.28
N ASN A 103 16.71 12.07 -2.24
CA ASN A 103 17.23 13.39 -2.51
C ASN A 103 16.14 14.37 -2.93
N ALA A 104 15.21 13.93 -3.79
CA ALA A 104 14.11 14.77 -4.28
C ALA A 104 13.22 15.25 -3.12
N MET A 105 12.88 14.37 -2.18
CA MET A 105 12.12 14.73 -0.99
C MET A 105 12.86 15.77 -0.13
N ILE A 106 14.15 15.56 0.11
CA ILE A 106 14.97 16.48 0.91
C ILE A 106 15.04 17.86 0.25
N LEU A 107 15.31 17.93 -1.06
CA LEU A 107 15.41 19.17 -1.80
C LEU A 107 14.06 19.90 -1.83
N ASN A 108 12.96 19.18 -2.03
CA ASN A 108 11.62 19.75 -1.95
C ASN A 108 11.32 20.38 -0.57
N VAL A 109 11.78 19.74 0.51
CA VAL A 109 11.60 20.32 1.86
C VAL A 109 12.49 21.54 2.06
N ILE A 110 13.73 21.51 1.55
CA ILE A 110 14.65 22.65 1.65
C ILE A 110 14.16 23.86 0.82
N ALA A 111 13.50 23.61 -0.32
CA ALA A 111 12.95 24.67 -1.15
C ALA A 111 11.77 25.41 -0.49
N ARG A 112 11.04 24.77 0.44
CA ARG A 112 9.89 25.40 1.12
C ARG A 112 10.33 26.45 2.14
N PRO A 113 9.46 27.44 2.44
CA PRO A 113 9.71 28.40 3.52
C PRO A 113 9.81 27.70 4.89
N GLY A 114 10.59 28.28 5.81
CA GLY A 114 10.77 27.80 7.17
C GLY A 114 12.05 27.00 7.38
N ASP A 115 12.21 26.46 8.59
CA ASP A 115 13.35 25.62 8.95
C ASP A 115 13.24 24.21 8.34
N PRO A 116 14.06 23.88 7.32
CA PRO A 116 13.99 22.57 6.66
C PRO A 116 14.46 21.42 7.57
N ILE A 117 15.34 21.65 8.52
CA ILE A 117 15.80 20.61 9.47
C ILE A 117 14.68 20.24 10.42
N ALA A 118 13.95 21.23 10.95
CA ALA A 118 12.78 20.98 11.79
C ALA A 118 11.68 20.29 10.98
N ALA A 119 11.45 20.68 9.73
CA ALA A 119 10.46 20.07 8.85
C ALA A 119 10.81 18.58 8.54
N LEU A 120 12.05 18.28 8.18
CA LEU A 120 12.52 16.90 7.96
C LEU A 120 12.42 16.06 9.23
N SER A 121 12.77 16.64 10.39
CA SER A 121 12.66 15.97 11.67
C SER A 121 11.21 15.58 11.99
N ARG A 122 10.25 16.47 11.75
CA ARG A 122 8.81 16.17 11.91
C ARG A 122 8.36 15.07 10.96
N LEU A 123 8.71 15.14 9.67
CA LEU A 123 8.37 14.10 8.70
C LEU A 123 8.85 12.71 9.14
N VAL A 124 10.02 12.62 9.77
CA VAL A 124 10.57 11.34 10.24
C VAL A 124 9.91 10.87 11.54
N ARG A 125 9.51 11.77 12.43
CA ARG A 125 8.98 11.43 13.76
C ARG A 125 7.46 11.27 13.76
N ASP A 126 6.75 12.10 13.00
CA ASP A 126 5.30 12.23 13.02
C ASP A 126 4.63 11.38 11.92
N ASN A 127 5.19 10.22 11.62
CA ASN A 127 4.64 9.27 10.66
C ASN A 127 4.21 7.96 11.34
N HIS A 128 3.43 7.14 10.64
CA HIS A 128 2.90 5.88 11.13
C HIS A 128 3.88 4.69 11.00
N GLU A 129 5.18 4.96 10.89
CA GLU A 129 6.21 3.92 10.89
C GLU A 129 6.55 3.49 12.33
N THR A 130 7.09 2.28 12.46
CA THR A 130 7.58 1.81 13.76
C THR A 130 8.79 2.63 14.21
N PRO A 131 9.07 2.74 15.52
CA PRO A 131 10.24 3.48 16.03
C PRO A 131 11.57 3.03 15.40
N VAL A 132 11.71 1.73 15.13
CA VAL A 132 12.91 1.17 14.45
C VAL A 132 13.04 1.71 13.03
N ARG A 133 11.92 1.77 12.28
CA ARG A 133 11.93 2.34 10.93
C ARG A 133 12.10 3.85 10.93
N GLN A 134 11.51 4.57 11.86
CA GLN A 134 11.73 6.01 12.04
C GLN A 134 13.22 6.31 12.26
N ALA A 135 13.89 5.55 13.14
CA ALA A 135 15.34 5.68 13.36
C ALA A 135 16.16 5.35 12.09
N ALA A 136 15.74 4.36 11.29
CA ALA A 136 16.38 4.04 10.01
C ALA A 136 16.19 5.16 8.98
N LEU A 137 14.98 5.74 8.90
CA LEU A 137 14.69 6.90 8.05
C LEU A 137 15.53 8.12 8.46
N ALA A 138 15.64 8.41 9.77
CA ALA A 138 16.48 9.49 10.28
C ALA A 138 17.93 9.33 9.85
N ARG A 139 18.51 8.13 10.06
CA ARG A 139 19.89 7.83 9.64
C ARG A 139 20.09 7.97 8.13
N ARG A 140 19.10 7.53 7.32
CA ARG A 140 19.13 7.72 5.88
C ARG A 140 19.07 9.19 5.50
N GLY A 141 18.16 9.96 6.10
CA GLY A 141 18.05 11.41 5.87
C GLY A 141 19.34 12.16 6.18
N ILE A 142 19.99 11.85 7.31
CA ILE A 142 21.28 12.45 7.68
C ILE A 142 22.36 12.12 6.64
N ARG A 143 22.43 10.89 6.17
CA ARG A 143 23.43 10.51 5.14
C ARG A 143 23.20 11.26 3.83
N LEU A 144 21.95 11.36 3.39
CA LEU A 144 21.60 12.09 2.16
C LEU A 144 21.86 13.60 2.30
N LEU A 145 21.53 14.21 3.46
CA LEU A 145 21.86 15.62 3.72
C LEU A 145 23.37 15.88 3.68
N ARG A 146 24.18 14.99 4.27
CA ARG A 146 25.64 15.11 4.18
C ARG A 146 26.12 15.01 2.74
N SER A 147 25.63 14.03 1.98
CA SER A 147 25.98 13.86 0.57
C SER A 147 25.61 15.09 -0.28
N LEU A 148 24.44 15.70 -0.03
CA LEU A 148 24.01 16.93 -0.70
C LEU A 148 24.87 18.15 -0.32
N LEU A 149 25.35 18.22 0.93
CA LEU A 149 26.31 19.24 1.36
C LEU A 149 27.68 19.02 0.70
N ASP A 150 28.17 17.80 0.69
CA ASP A 150 29.48 17.45 0.13
C ASP A 150 29.53 17.67 -1.38
N SER A 151 28.41 17.46 -2.09
CA SER A 151 28.27 17.74 -3.53
C SER A 151 28.03 19.22 -3.86
N GLY A 152 27.82 20.08 -2.84
CA GLY A 152 27.57 21.49 -3.05
C GLY A 152 26.15 21.84 -3.54
N VAL A 153 25.24 20.87 -3.67
CA VAL A 153 23.84 21.11 -4.06
C VAL A 153 23.08 21.91 -3.01
N ILE A 154 23.42 21.72 -1.75
CA ILE A 154 22.94 22.55 -0.63
C ILE A 154 24.11 23.14 0.14
N THR A 155 23.90 24.30 0.74
CA THR A 155 24.92 25.02 1.53
C THR A 155 24.43 25.32 2.93
N ARG A 156 25.34 25.40 3.88
CA ARG A 156 25.07 25.96 5.20
C ARG A 156 25.10 27.46 5.14
N LEU A 157 24.10 28.11 5.73
CA LEU A 157 24.10 29.56 5.88
C LEU A 157 25.01 29.99 7.01
N ALA A 158 25.72 31.11 6.84
CA ALA A 158 26.59 31.68 7.86
C ALA A 158 25.85 32.06 9.16
N ALA A 159 24.57 32.48 9.02
CA ALA A 159 23.67 32.74 10.13
C ALA A 159 22.28 32.23 9.79
N PRO A 160 21.47 31.79 10.77
CA PRO A 160 20.08 31.43 10.53
C PRO A 160 19.30 32.63 9.96
N LYS A 161 18.41 32.39 8.97
CA LYS A 161 17.45 33.39 8.49
C LYS A 161 16.33 33.60 9.50
N ALA A 162 15.53 34.65 9.30
CA ALA A 162 14.39 34.99 10.16
C ALA A 162 13.34 33.83 10.28
N ASP A 163 13.25 32.98 9.28
CA ASP A 163 12.39 31.78 9.25
C ASP A 163 13.00 30.54 9.93
N GLY A 164 14.18 30.68 10.57
CA GLY A 164 14.91 29.59 11.24
C GLY A 164 15.78 28.74 10.31
N ARG A 165 15.81 29.03 9.04
CA ARG A 165 16.56 28.28 8.02
C ARG A 165 18.06 28.39 8.26
N THR A 166 18.73 27.24 8.33
CA THR A 166 20.19 27.11 8.51
C THR A 166 20.90 26.54 7.28
N ILE A 167 20.12 25.98 6.34
CA ILE A 167 20.61 25.42 5.07
C ILE A 167 19.75 25.97 3.92
N ALA A 168 20.33 26.08 2.74
CA ALA A 168 19.64 26.52 1.52
C ALA A 168 20.13 25.75 0.31
N LEU A 169 19.36 25.77 -0.77
CA LEU A 169 19.82 25.30 -2.07
C LEU A 169 20.93 26.23 -2.55
N ALA A 170 22.02 25.64 -3.06
CA ALA A 170 23.15 26.39 -3.65
C ALA A 170 22.94 26.70 -5.11
N ILE A 171 22.03 25.96 -5.77
CA ILE A 171 21.73 26.03 -7.20
C ILE A 171 20.23 26.31 -7.34
N ASP A 172 19.85 27.17 -8.27
CA ASP A 172 18.46 27.32 -8.69
C ASP A 172 18.03 26.06 -9.47
N LEU A 173 17.39 25.14 -8.76
CA LEU A 173 16.87 23.93 -9.36
C LEU A 173 15.58 24.29 -10.12
N PRO A 174 15.41 23.86 -11.39
CA PRO A 174 14.13 23.98 -12.09
C PRO A 174 13.00 23.39 -11.29
N GLU A 175 11.79 23.96 -11.36
CA GLU A 175 10.61 23.50 -10.59
C GLU A 175 10.29 22.01 -10.79
N ASP A 176 10.60 21.48 -11.99
CA ASP A 176 10.41 20.09 -12.38
C ASP A 176 11.63 19.19 -12.16
N PHE A 177 12.66 19.67 -11.46
CA PHE A 177 13.89 18.92 -11.28
C PHE A 177 13.71 17.74 -10.30
N ALA A 178 13.60 16.55 -10.84
CA ALA A 178 13.45 15.33 -10.07
C ALA A 178 14.77 14.54 -10.02
N LEU A 179 15.43 14.56 -8.86
CA LEU A 179 16.59 13.71 -8.57
C LEU A 179 16.13 12.27 -8.26
N ASN A 180 15.66 11.57 -9.27
CA ASN A 180 15.14 10.20 -9.11
C ASN A 180 16.24 9.15 -8.87
N GLN A 181 17.48 9.46 -9.23
CA GLN A 181 18.61 8.57 -9.04
C GLN A 181 19.53 9.05 -7.90
N PRO A 182 20.07 8.12 -7.07
CA PRO A 182 20.89 8.48 -5.93
C PRO A 182 22.15 9.32 -6.25
N LEU A 183 22.70 9.18 -7.46
CA LEU A 183 23.91 9.87 -7.89
C LEU A 183 23.65 11.08 -8.79
N ALA A 184 22.39 11.39 -9.13
CA ALA A 184 22.07 12.48 -10.05
C ALA A 184 22.57 13.86 -9.55
N HIS A 185 22.67 14.05 -8.24
CA HIS A 185 23.19 15.30 -7.63
C HIS A 185 24.71 15.51 -7.78
N PHE A 186 25.46 14.49 -8.20
CA PHE A 186 26.89 14.64 -8.55
C PHE A 186 27.10 14.96 -10.04
N ALA A 187 26.03 14.91 -10.85
CA ALA A 187 26.05 15.21 -12.26
C ALA A 187 25.66 16.68 -12.57
N LEU A 188 25.36 17.46 -11.54
CA LEU A 188 25.06 18.90 -11.60
C LEU A 188 26.34 19.68 -11.40
#